data_0e3845d1875dd12678a278e410ad2b90
#
_entry.id   0e3845d1875dd12678a278e410ad2b90
#
_cell.length_a   1.000
_cell.length_b   1.000
_cell.length_c   1.000
_cell.angle_alpha   90.00
_cell.angle_beta   90.00
_cell.angle_gamma   90.00
#
_symmetry.space_group_name_H-M   'P 1'
#
loop_
_entity.id
_entity.type
_entity.pdbx_description
1 polymer ?
#
loop_
_entity_poly.entity_id
_entity_poly.type
_entity_poly.pdbx_seq_one_letter_code
_entity_poly.pdbx_strand_id
1 'polypeptide(L)'
;MSEQVFKSGTPLGPIGTKVLFENLTALFPQERLKLEQGNGSSQDLSGRIMDLCAPIGKGQRGLIVSPPKAGKTRILQNIAQSIVRNNPECYVIVLLIDERPEEVTDMQRSVKGEVISSTFDEPPQRHVQVADMVLEKAKR
;
A
#
# COMPACT_ATOMS: atom_id res chain seq x y z
N MET A 1 -19.78 -18.27 -20.11
CA MET A 1 -19.36 -17.75 -18.81
C MET A 1 -18.21 -16.80 -19.08
N SER A 2 -18.46 -15.49 -19.07
CA SER A 2 -17.46 -14.46 -19.41
C SER A 2 -16.65 -14.14 -18.16
N GLU A 3 -15.37 -14.50 -18.17
CA GLU A 3 -14.39 -14.07 -17.15
C GLU A 3 -14.25 -12.54 -17.22
N GLN A 4 -14.72 -11.86 -16.21
CA GLN A 4 -14.43 -10.45 -16.01
C GLN A 4 -13.06 -10.32 -15.32
N VAL A 5 -12.03 -10.13 -16.13
CA VAL A 5 -10.70 -9.73 -15.66
C VAL A 5 -10.78 -8.28 -15.20
N PHE A 6 -10.60 -8.03 -13.92
CA PHE A 6 -10.52 -6.68 -13.36
C PHE A 6 -9.21 -6.02 -13.85
N LYS A 7 -9.29 -5.16 -14.85
CA LYS A 7 -8.19 -4.25 -15.22
C LYS A 7 -8.24 -3.04 -14.28
N SER A 8 -7.17 -2.80 -13.54
CA SER A 8 -6.98 -1.54 -12.80
C SER A 8 -7.15 -0.36 -13.76
N GLY A 9 -8.05 0.56 -13.44
CA GLY A 9 -8.29 1.76 -14.25
C GLY A 9 -9.60 1.81 -15.02
N THR A 10 -10.51 0.85 -14.84
CA THR A 10 -11.86 0.98 -15.42
C THR A 10 -12.65 2.01 -14.62
N PRO A 11 -13.20 3.09 -15.23
CA PRO A 11 -14.11 3.99 -14.54
C PRO A 11 -15.25 3.18 -13.92
N LEU A 12 -15.63 3.50 -12.70
CA LEU A 12 -16.80 2.92 -12.06
C LEU A 12 -17.98 3.07 -13.01
N GLY A 13 -18.40 1.96 -13.61
CA GLY A 13 -19.61 1.90 -14.44
C GLY A 13 -20.85 2.36 -13.64
N PRO A 14 -22.00 2.56 -14.30
CA PRO A 14 -23.19 3.05 -13.63
C PRO A 14 -23.53 2.20 -12.43
N ILE A 15 -24.00 2.85 -11.37
CA ILE A 15 -24.38 2.29 -10.06
C ILE A 15 -25.30 1.08 -10.26
N GLY A 16 -24.70 -0.10 -10.39
CA GLY A 16 -25.45 -1.33 -10.60
C GLY A 16 -24.54 -2.53 -10.41
N THR A 17 -24.69 -3.21 -9.28
CA THR A 17 -24.02 -4.46 -8.90
C THR A 17 -22.51 -4.39 -8.74
N LYS A 18 -22.03 -3.75 -7.66
CA LYS A 18 -20.66 -3.97 -7.18
C LYS A 18 -20.50 -5.46 -6.86
N VAL A 19 -19.58 -6.11 -7.55
CA VAL A 19 -19.17 -7.48 -7.15
C VAL A 19 -18.51 -7.37 -5.77
N LEU A 20 -19.00 -8.14 -4.81
CA LEU A 20 -18.42 -8.19 -3.47
C LEU A 20 -16.99 -8.74 -3.57
N PHE A 21 -16.09 -8.20 -2.74
CA PHE A 21 -14.69 -8.63 -2.70
C PHE A 21 -14.55 -10.15 -2.52
N GLU A 22 -15.41 -10.75 -1.70
CA GLU A 22 -15.46 -12.20 -1.42
C GLU A 22 -15.81 -13.05 -2.65
N ASN A 23 -16.44 -12.45 -3.66
CA ASN A 23 -16.82 -13.12 -4.91
C ASN A 23 -15.77 -12.95 -6.02
N LEU A 24 -14.66 -12.26 -5.75
CA LEU A 24 -13.58 -12.10 -6.71
C LEU A 24 -12.73 -13.37 -6.78
N THR A 25 -12.34 -13.75 -8.00
CA THR A 25 -11.39 -14.84 -8.21
C THR A 25 -9.98 -14.37 -7.89
N ALA A 26 -9.29 -15.07 -6.98
CA ALA A 26 -7.90 -14.78 -6.66
C ALA A 26 -6.98 -15.17 -7.84
N LEU A 27 -6.15 -14.23 -8.27
CA LEU A 27 -5.17 -14.43 -9.33
C LEU A 27 -3.75 -14.19 -8.80
N PHE A 28 -2.78 -14.85 -9.42
CA PHE A 28 -1.37 -14.50 -9.17
C PHE A 28 -1.06 -13.11 -9.72
N PRO A 29 -0.16 -12.33 -9.05
CA PRO A 29 0.27 -11.03 -9.55
C PRO A 29 0.86 -11.14 -10.96
N GLN A 30 0.24 -10.50 -11.93
CA GLN A 30 0.69 -10.50 -13.34
C GLN A 30 1.42 -9.20 -13.72
N GLU A 31 1.09 -8.10 -13.03
CA GLU A 31 1.69 -6.79 -13.26
C GLU A 31 2.64 -6.43 -12.13
N ARG A 32 3.85 -6.02 -12.49
CA ARG A 32 4.87 -5.61 -11.53
C ARG A 32 4.67 -4.15 -11.12
N LEU A 33 4.83 -3.86 -9.83
CA LEU A 33 4.98 -2.51 -9.30
C LEU A 33 6.47 -2.14 -9.34
N LYS A 34 6.88 -1.31 -10.30
CA LYS A 34 8.26 -0.85 -10.41
C LYS A 34 8.54 0.22 -9.33
N LEU A 35 9.56 -0.01 -8.51
CA LEU A 35 9.95 0.88 -7.42
C LEU A 35 11.09 1.82 -7.80
N GLU A 36 11.94 1.45 -8.75
CA GLU A 36 13.00 2.32 -9.27
C GLU A 36 12.40 3.54 -9.97
N GLN A 37 12.89 4.73 -9.62
CA GLN A 37 12.41 6.01 -10.16
C GLN A 37 13.35 6.62 -11.22
N GLY A 38 14.57 6.11 -11.35
CA GLY A 38 15.55 6.55 -12.33
C GLY A 38 16.19 7.93 -12.04
N ASN A 39 16.13 8.39 -10.79
CA ASN A 39 16.63 9.71 -10.39
C ASN A 39 18.04 9.68 -9.77
N GLY A 40 18.64 8.49 -9.62
CA GLY A 40 19.99 8.30 -9.07
C GLY A 40 20.14 8.62 -7.59
N SER A 41 19.05 8.86 -6.86
CA SER A 41 19.10 9.15 -5.43
C SER A 41 19.34 7.89 -4.59
N SER A 42 19.69 8.06 -3.32
CA SER A 42 19.82 6.93 -2.38
C SER A 42 18.47 6.19 -2.17
N GLN A 43 17.36 6.88 -2.32
CA GLN A 43 16.02 6.29 -2.30
C GLN A 43 15.78 5.42 -3.53
N ASP A 44 16.25 5.87 -4.68
CA ASP A 44 16.18 5.13 -5.93
C ASP A 44 17.00 3.85 -5.89
N LEU A 45 18.18 3.90 -5.26
CA LEU A 45 19.01 2.71 -5.04
C LEU A 45 18.27 1.66 -4.21
N SER A 46 17.55 2.05 -3.16
CA SER A 46 16.71 1.14 -2.36
C SER A 46 15.59 0.52 -3.19
N GLY A 47 14.90 1.32 -4.00
CA GLY A 47 13.87 0.86 -4.92
C GLY A 47 14.42 -0.14 -5.94
N ARG A 48 15.59 0.15 -6.51
CA ARG A 48 16.27 -0.71 -7.48
C ARG A 48 16.70 -2.05 -6.87
N ILE A 49 17.24 -2.04 -5.64
CA ILE A 49 17.61 -3.26 -4.93
C ILE A 49 16.38 -4.12 -4.65
N MET A 50 15.28 -3.51 -4.20
CA MET A 50 14.02 -4.23 -4.00
C MET A 50 13.47 -4.80 -5.31
N ASP A 51 13.53 -4.05 -6.38
CA ASP A 51 13.11 -4.50 -7.70
C ASP A 51 13.90 -5.69 -8.22
N LEU A 52 15.17 -5.81 -7.81
CA LEU A 52 16.05 -6.91 -8.21
C LEU A 52 15.90 -8.13 -7.30
N CYS A 53 15.87 -7.93 -5.98
CA CYS A 53 15.93 -9.00 -5.00
C CYS A 53 14.55 -9.50 -4.54
N ALA A 54 13.55 -8.61 -4.51
CA ALA A 54 12.21 -8.89 -4.01
C ALA A 54 11.16 -8.10 -4.79
N PRO A 55 10.96 -8.37 -6.09
CA PRO A 55 10.01 -7.66 -6.91
C PRO A 55 8.58 -7.79 -6.35
N ILE A 56 7.83 -6.70 -6.37
CA ILE A 56 6.45 -6.63 -5.87
C ILE A 56 5.50 -6.50 -7.06
N GLY A 57 4.46 -7.31 -7.08
CA GLY A 57 3.38 -7.23 -8.06
C GLY A 57 2.09 -6.67 -7.49
N LYS A 58 1.20 -6.18 -8.37
CA LYS A 58 -0.14 -5.74 -7.97
C LYS A 58 -0.93 -6.91 -7.37
N GLY A 59 -1.48 -6.71 -6.15
CA GLY A 59 -2.17 -7.75 -5.41
C GLY A 59 -1.27 -8.68 -4.59
N GLN A 60 0.06 -8.51 -4.65
CA GLN A 60 0.99 -9.33 -3.87
C GLN A 60 0.99 -8.92 -2.39
N ARG A 61 1.08 -9.92 -1.51
CA ARG A 61 1.32 -9.73 -0.08
C ARG A 61 2.82 -9.80 0.20
N GLY A 62 3.35 -8.80 0.89
CA GLY A 62 4.76 -8.75 1.30
C GLY A 62 4.88 -8.52 2.80
N LEU A 63 5.96 -9.00 3.38
CA LEU A 63 6.29 -8.79 4.79
C LEU A 63 7.68 -8.16 4.89
N ILE A 64 7.79 -7.06 5.63
CA ILE A 64 9.07 -6.39 5.95
C ILE A 64 9.35 -6.63 7.43
N VAL A 65 10.37 -7.42 7.71
CA VAL A 65 10.82 -7.70 9.08
C VAL A 65 12.17 -7.03 9.30
N SER A 66 12.28 -6.25 10.37
CA SER A 66 13.52 -5.59 10.73
C SER A 66 13.61 -5.37 12.24
N PRO A 67 14.82 -5.35 12.82
CA PRO A 67 15.00 -4.90 14.18
C PRO A 67 14.60 -3.41 14.33
N PRO A 68 14.36 -2.94 15.58
CA PRO A 68 14.10 -1.53 15.84
C PRO A 68 15.21 -0.63 15.26
N LYS A 69 14.84 0.54 14.74
CA LYS A 69 15.75 1.55 14.17
C LYS A 69 16.58 1.10 12.96
N ALA A 70 16.19 0.01 12.28
CA ALA A 70 16.88 -0.48 11.08
C ALA A 70 16.37 0.14 9.76
N GLY A 71 15.48 1.13 9.81
CA GLY A 71 14.99 1.83 8.64
C GLY A 71 13.69 1.28 8.03
N LYS A 72 12.91 0.46 8.76
CA LYS A 72 11.60 -0.05 8.30
C LYS A 72 10.72 1.06 7.72
N THR A 73 10.49 2.11 8.49
CA THR A 73 9.64 3.25 8.10
C THR A 73 10.14 3.91 6.82
N ARG A 74 11.46 4.04 6.66
CA ARG A 74 12.10 4.59 5.47
C ARG A 74 11.82 3.75 4.22
N ILE A 75 11.92 2.43 4.34
CA ILE A 75 11.60 1.51 3.24
C ILE A 75 10.12 1.60 2.87
N LEU A 76 9.22 1.64 3.84
CA LEU A 76 7.78 1.80 3.59
C LEU A 76 7.46 3.13 2.89
N GLN A 77 8.08 4.24 3.31
CA GLN A 77 7.95 5.54 2.65
C GLN A 77 8.42 5.47 1.20
N ASN A 78 9.59 4.88 0.95
CA ASN A 78 10.15 4.74 -0.39
C ASN A 78 9.24 3.90 -1.31
N ILE A 79 8.71 2.78 -0.80
CA ILE A 79 7.76 1.95 -1.55
C ILE A 79 6.51 2.76 -1.91
N ALA A 80 5.89 3.42 -0.93
CA ALA A 80 4.67 4.19 -1.14
C ALA A 80 4.89 5.34 -2.14
N GLN A 81 5.98 6.10 -2.00
CA GLN A 81 6.34 7.18 -2.92
C GLN A 81 6.59 6.67 -4.34
N SER A 82 7.29 5.54 -4.48
CA SER A 82 7.58 4.94 -5.77
C SER A 82 6.32 4.44 -6.46
N ILE A 83 5.40 3.81 -5.71
CA ILE A 83 4.11 3.36 -6.25
C ILE A 83 3.30 4.55 -6.75
N VAL A 84 3.13 5.59 -5.93
CA VAL A 84 2.37 6.80 -6.32
C VAL A 84 2.95 7.47 -7.56
N ARG A 85 4.28 7.47 -7.69
CA ARG A 85 4.96 8.09 -8.83
C ARG A 85 4.89 7.27 -10.11
N ASN A 86 5.15 5.97 -10.00
CA ASN A 86 5.29 5.09 -11.16
C ASN A 86 3.96 4.46 -11.60
N ASN A 87 2.97 4.41 -10.70
CA ASN A 87 1.66 3.80 -10.92
C ASN A 87 0.56 4.75 -10.41
N PRO A 88 0.31 5.87 -11.11
CA PRO A 88 -0.65 6.89 -10.66
C PRO A 88 -2.10 6.39 -10.61
N GLU A 89 -2.39 5.26 -11.26
CA GLU A 89 -3.68 4.57 -11.18
C GLU A 89 -3.91 3.85 -9.85
N CYS A 90 -2.83 3.62 -9.07
CA CYS A 90 -2.93 2.93 -7.78
C CYS A 90 -3.39 3.89 -6.68
N TYR A 91 -4.45 3.52 -5.98
CA TYR A 91 -4.86 4.21 -4.76
C TYR A 91 -4.07 3.65 -3.57
N VAL A 92 -3.27 4.50 -2.93
CA VAL A 92 -2.38 4.08 -1.84
C VAL A 92 -2.99 4.45 -0.49
N ILE A 93 -3.19 3.44 0.34
CA ILE A 93 -3.60 3.60 1.74
C ILE A 93 -2.45 3.13 2.63
N VAL A 94 -2.05 3.98 3.56
CA VAL A 94 -1.08 3.65 4.61
C VAL A 94 -1.81 3.56 5.93
N LEU A 95 -1.81 2.38 6.54
CA LEU A 95 -2.36 2.15 7.87
C LEU A 95 -1.21 1.98 8.87
N LEU A 96 -1.17 2.86 9.87
CA LEU A 96 -0.19 2.86 10.94
C LEU A 96 -0.88 2.49 12.25
N ILE A 97 -0.52 1.36 12.84
CA ILE A 97 -1.05 0.89 14.12
C ILE A 97 0.09 0.81 15.14
N ASP A 98 -0.15 1.35 16.34
CA ASP A 98 0.81 1.35 17.44
C ASP A 98 2.12 2.09 17.10
N GLU A 99 2.03 3.07 16.20
CA GLU A 99 3.17 3.89 15.79
C GLU A 99 3.20 5.21 16.57
N ARG A 100 4.36 5.85 16.60
CA ARG A 100 4.55 7.12 17.32
C ARG A 100 3.96 8.29 16.52
N PRO A 101 3.40 9.33 17.19
CA PRO A 101 2.80 10.49 16.51
C PRO A 101 3.75 11.20 15.54
N GLU A 102 5.04 11.26 15.86
CA GLU A 102 6.05 11.86 14.98
C GLU A 102 6.25 11.04 13.69
N GLU A 103 6.19 9.70 13.76
CA GLU A 103 6.28 8.83 12.58
C GLU A 103 5.04 8.93 11.68
N VAL A 104 3.86 9.08 12.31
CA VAL A 104 2.61 9.35 11.59
C VAL A 104 2.70 10.66 10.81
N THR A 105 3.15 11.73 11.48
CA THR A 105 3.30 13.05 10.86
C THR A 105 4.30 13.03 9.71
N ASP A 106 5.42 12.33 9.88
CA ASP A 106 6.44 12.18 8.85
C ASP A 106 5.91 11.42 7.63
N MET A 107 5.14 10.35 7.84
CA MET A 107 4.48 9.60 6.78
C MET A 107 3.46 10.46 6.01
N GLN A 108 2.63 11.22 6.72
CA GLN A 108 1.64 12.13 6.10
C GLN A 108 2.28 13.21 5.23
N ARG A 109 3.46 13.70 5.61
CA ARG A 109 4.20 14.71 4.84
C ARG A 109 4.93 14.12 3.63
N SER A 110 5.38 12.88 3.74
CA SER A 110 6.25 12.25 2.73
C SER A 110 5.50 11.47 1.68
N VAL A 111 4.31 10.94 1.97
CA VAL A 111 3.54 10.09 1.05
C VAL A 111 2.31 10.82 0.53
N LYS A 112 2.17 10.90 -0.78
CA LYS A 112 0.95 11.38 -1.45
C LYS A 112 -0.08 10.25 -1.54
N GLY A 113 -0.65 9.88 -0.39
CA GLY A 113 -1.64 8.83 -0.26
C GLY A 113 -2.52 9.09 0.95
N GLU A 114 -3.50 8.24 1.17
CA GLU A 114 -4.31 8.31 2.38
C GLU A 114 -3.55 7.66 3.54
N VAL A 115 -3.26 8.43 4.59
CA VAL A 115 -2.60 7.94 5.80
C VAL A 115 -3.61 7.90 6.95
N ILE A 116 -3.88 6.72 7.45
CA ILE A 116 -4.78 6.47 8.59
C ILE A 116 -3.94 5.87 9.72
N SER A 117 -4.14 6.34 10.92
CA SER A 117 -3.32 5.91 12.06
C SER A 117 -4.13 5.69 13.32
N SER A 118 -3.61 4.82 14.17
CA SER A 118 -3.95 4.71 15.59
C SER A 118 -2.64 4.63 16.35
N THR A 119 -2.37 5.66 17.15
CA THR A 119 -1.09 5.85 17.85
C THR A 119 -0.99 5.00 19.10
N PHE A 120 0.22 4.79 19.61
CA PHE A 120 0.51 3.89 20.74
C PHE A 120 -0.18 4.28 22.07
N ASP A 121 -0.62 5.52 22.19
CA ASP A 121 -1.34 6.05 23.36
C ASP A 121 -2.86 5.76 23.31
N GLU A 122 -3.37 5.25 22.19
CA GLU A 122 -4.78 4.86 22.05
C GLU A 122 -5.04 3.45 22.64
N PRO A 123 -6.27 3.18 23.10
CA PRO A 123 -6.62 1.86 23.65
C PRO A 123 -6.64 0.78 22.56
N PRO A 124 -6.32 -0.49 22.89
CA PRO A 124 -6.25 -1.59 21.90
C PRO A 124 -7.52 -1.78 21.06
N GLN A 125 -8.70 -1.51 21.62
CA GLN A 125 -9.96 -1.57 20.90
C GLN A 125 -10.00 -0.58 19.73
N ARG A 126 -9.36 0.58 19.87
CA ARG A 126 -9.27 1.59 18.82
C ARG A 126 -8.43 1.09 17.67
N HIS A 127 -7.33 0.40 17.93
CA HIS A 127 -6.49 -0.20 16.90
C HIS A 127 -7.28 -1.18 16.03
N VAL A 128 -8.08 -2.04 16.64
CA VAL A 128 -8.93 -3.00 15.92
C VAL A 128 -9.98 -2.29 15.08
N GLN A 129 -10.69 -1.32 15.66
CA GLN A 129 -11.73 -0.56 14.94
C GLN A 129 -11.17 0.16 13.71
N VAL A 130 -10.00 0.80 13.84
CA VAL A 130 -9.36 1.50 12.72
C VAL A 130 -8.92 0.52 11.66
N ALA A 131 -8.34 -0.62 12.03
CA ALA A 131 -7.93 -1.66 11.10
C ALA A 131 -9.12 -2.23 10.31
N ASP A 132 -10.22 -2.57 11.00
CA ASP A 132 -11.43 -3.08 10.35
C ASP A 132 -12.03 -2.07 9.38
N MET A 133 -12.10 -0.80 9.77
CA MET A 133 -12.60 0.26 8.90
C MET A 133 -11.77 0.41 7.63
N VAL A 134 -10.43 0.34 7.74
CA VAL A 134 -9.54 0.44 6.57
C VAL A 134 -9.64 -0.79 5.69
N LEU A 135 -9.75 -1.98 6.25
CA LEU A 135 -9.96 -3.22 5.49
C LEU A 135 -11.27 -3.18 4.70
N GLU A 136 -12.36 -2.76 5.33
CA GLU A 136 -13.65 -2.61 4.64
C GLU A 136 -13.60 -1.54 3.54
N LYS A 137 -12.85 -0.46 3.75
CA LYS A 137 -12.62 0.53 2.72
C LYS A 137 -11.81 -0.04 1.55
N ALA A 138 -10.75 -0.80 1.83
CA ALA A 138 -9.91 -1.39 0.80
C ALA A 138 -10.64 -2.45 -0.06
N LYS A 139 -11.66 -3.10 0.48
CA LYS A 139 -12.51 -4.06 -0.25
C LYS A 139 -13.51 -3.39 -1.22
N ARG A 140 -13.72 -2.08 -1.13
CA ARG A 140 -14.68 -1.30 -1.94
C ARG A 140 -14.06 -0.67 -3.16
#